data_7e9318fc03c6f7fb340dea33217bd4a8
#
_entry.id   7e9318fc03c6f7fb340dea33217bd4a8
#
_cell.length_a   1.000
_cell.length_b   1.000
_cell.length_c   1.000
_cell.angle_alpha   90.00
_cell.angle_beta   90.00
_cell.angle_gamma   90.00
#
_symmetry.space_group_name_H-M   'P 1'
#
loop_
_entity.id
_entity.type
_entity.pdbx_description
1 polymer ?
#
loop_
_entity_poly.entity_id
_entity_poly.type
_entity_poly.pdbx_seq_one_letter_code
_entity_poly.pdbx_strand_id
1 'polypeptide(L)'
;MNYQEFLESKKKVEETDGIDIELDALNPVLFDYQKAIVKKALKKKRFALFEACGMGKTLQQLEWAHQVNKETNKPILILAPLGVTVQTAYEEAPLLGYEVKVLRDDFSIDNGLYITNYEQLDNIDTSLFAGIVLDESSVLKNFTGKIRVQLTNAFKDTEYRLCCTATPAPNDLMELLNHADFLGIMTTAQALATYFINDMKTGSYRLKGHATKDFYKWCCNWSVNIESPKDLGYQADYYTLPKLIEQNIMIDIDVIDDDFEHGLFREIGTSATSFHKEKNRTADVRAQKCAEIALKDDEQYLIWCDTNLEADLLKKYIPEAVEVRGSDKPQRKERCALNFKNGKIRVLISKPKIFGYGMNFQKCHNVIFCGLTYSYENYHQALRRIYRFGQKQDVYSYIVLGTTEMHILETVNKKKELQHNLKNQMDMSVQEIQLLNFEGKEVNEVFQPKKIEIPNFL
;
A
#
# COMPACT_ATOMS: atom_id res chain seq x y z
N MET A 1 16.49 -25.42 -27.73
CA MET A 1 16.90 -25.33 -26.32
C MET A 1 16.70 -26.71 -25.70
N ASN A 2 17.77 -27.40 -25.33
CA ASN A 2 17.66 -28.70 -24.71
C ASN A 2 17.28 -28.54 -23.22
N TYR A 3 16.91 -29.64 -22.56
CA TYR A 3 16.43 -29.59 -21.16
C TYR A 3 17.52 -29.09 -20.20
N GLN A 4 18.79 -29.35 -20.47
CA GLN A 4 19.90 -28.82 -19.68
C GLN A 4 20.11 -27.32 -19.91
N GLU A 5 20.02 -26.80 -21.12
CA GLU A 5 20.05 -25.37 -21.42
C GLU A 5 18.85 -24.64 -20.75
N PHE A 6 17.70 -25.29 -20.72
CA PHE A 6 16.52 -24.77 -19.99
C PHE A 6 16.74 -24.75 -18.46
N LEU A 7 17.36 -25.78 -17.89
CA LEU A 7 17.74 -25.80 -16.46
C LEU A 7 18.84 -24.79 -16.13
N GLU A 8 19.80 -24.60 -17.02
CA GLU A 8 20.86 -23.59 -16.86
C GLU A 8 20.34 -22.18 -17.03
N SER A 9 19.38 -21.94 -17.93
CA SER A 9 18.69 -20.66 -18.02
C SER A 9 17.87 -20.33 -16.78
N LYS A 10 17.41 -21.36 -16.03
CA LYS A 10 16.77 -21.20 -14.70
C LYS A 10 17.79 -21.04 -13.55
N LYS A 11 19.04 -21.44 -13.76
CA LYS A 11 20.14 -21.28 -12.81
C LYS A 11 20.84 -19.93 -12.92
N LYS A 12 20.39 -19.00 -13.75
CA LYS A 12 20.91 -17.64 -13.71
C LYS A 12 20.70 -17.11 -12.31
N VAL A 13 21.71 -17.31 -11.47
CA VAL A 13 22.00 -16.46 -10.33
C VAL A 13 21.98 -15.06 -10.92
N GLU A 14 21.06 -14.23 -10.45
CA GLU A 14 21.02 -12.83 -10.86
C GLU A 14 22.38 -12.23 -10.54
N GLU A 15 23.21 -12.09 -11.57
CA GLU A 15 24.36 -11.21 -11.49
C GLU A 15 23.79 -9.83 -11.20
N THR A 16 24.02 -9.35 -9.98
CA THR A 16 23.60 -8.04 -9.55
C THR A 16 24.58 -7.03 -10.12
N ASP A 17 24.34 -6.62 -11.35
CA ASP A 17 25.12 -5.59 -12.05
C ASP A 17 24.57 -4.17 -11.84
N GLY A 18 23.82 -3.98 -10.76
CA GLY A 18 23.27 -2.69 -10.34
C GLY A 18 24.32 -1.76 -9.74
N ILE A 19 23.83 -0.63 -9.25
CA ILE A 19 24.67 0.41 -8.65
C ILE A 19 25.15 -0.07 -7.27
N ASP A 20 26.44 -0.25 -7.11
CA ASP A 20 27.07 -0.52 -5.81
C ASP A 20 27.59 0.80 -5.23
N ILE A 21 27.02 1.22 -4.11
CA ILE A 21 27.28 2.51 -3.47
C ILE A 21 27.59 2.32 -1.99
N GLU A 22 28.51 3.09 -1.46
CA GLU A 22 28.78 3.08 -0.01
C GLU A 22 27.68 3.82 0.76
N LEU A 23 27.37 3.37 1.98
CA LEU A 23 26.30 3.95 2.81
C LEU A 23 26.51 5.44 3.09
N ASP A 24 27.78 5.87 3.23
CA ASP A 24 28.15 7.27 3.49
C ASP A 24 27.96 8.18 2.27
N ALA A 25 27.86 7.59 1.07
CA ALA A 25 27.57 8.34 -0.16
C ALA A 25 26.07 8.60 -0.36
N LEU A 26 25.20 7.93 0.43
CA LEU A 26 23.77 8.18 0.45
C LEU A 26 23.44 9.39 1.33
N ASN A 27 22.30 10.02 1.04
CA ASN A 27 21.89 11.25 1.70
C ASN A 27 21.89 11.12 3.24
N PRO A 28 22.56 12.02 3.98
CA PRO A 28 22.68 11.93 5.43
C PRO A 28 21.35 12.11 6.19
N VAL A 29 20.32 12.63 5.56
CA VAL A 29 18.96 12.76 6.12
C VAL A 29 18.29 11.40 6.35
N LEU A 30 18.69 10.38 5.57
CA LEU A 30 18.17 9.04 5.72
C LEU A 30 18.70 8.36 6.99
N PHE A 31 17.83 7.63 7.68
CA PHE A 31 18.22 6.72 8.74
C PHE A 31 19.05 5.54 8.20
N ASP A 32 19.88 4.92 9.05
CA ASP A 32 20.77 3.84 8.62
C ASP A 32 20.03 2.66 7.98
N TYR A 33 18.86 2.26 8.51
CA TYR A 33 18.05 1.20 7.91
C TYR A 33 17.54 1.59 6.52
N GLN A 34 17.19 2.88 6.32
CA GLN A 34 16.74 3.37 5.01
C GLN A 34 17.89 3.35 3.99
N LYS A 35 19.09 3.78 4.41
CA LYS A 35 20.30 3.69 3.58
C LYS A 35 20.60 2.25 3.17
N ALA A 36 20.50 1.29 4.11
CA ALA A 36 20.71 -0.11 3.81
C ALA A 36 19.70 -0.67 2.79
N ILE A 37 18.43 -0.28 2.91
CA ILE A 37 17.38 -0.68 1.96
C ILE A 37 17.65 -0.08 0.58
N VAL A 38 17.95 1.23 0.51
CA VAL A 38 18.25 1.93 -0.75
C VAL A 38 19.48 1.32 -1.43
N LYS A 39 20.56 1.08 -0.68
CA LYS A 39 21.76 0.39 -1.20
C LYS A 39 21.40 -0.95 -1.84
N LYS A 40 20.61 -1.78 -1.13
CA LYS A 40 20.17 -3.07 -1.66
C LYS A 40 19.31 -2.92 -2.91
N ALA A 41 18.36 -1.99 -2.92
CA ALA A 41 17.48 -1.73 -4.06
C ALA A 41 18.26 -1.24 -5.29
N LEU A 42 19.27 -0.41 -5.11
CA LEU A 42 20.19 0.05 -6.17
C LEU A 42 21.00 -1.11 -6.75
N LYS A 43 21.57 -1.96 -5.88
CA LYS A 43 22.34 -3.12 -6.29
C LYS A 43 21.51 -4.15 -7.07
N LYS A 44 20.21 -4.25 -6.76
CA LYS A 44 19.27 -5.19 -7.41
C LYS A 44 18.61 -4.63 -8.67
N LYS A 45 18.72 -3.33 -8.98
CA LYS A 45 18.05 -2.62 -10.09
C LYS A 45 16.52 -2.68 -10.03
N ARG A 46 15.96 -3.85 -9.72
CA ARG A 46 14.53 -4.19 -9.72
C ARG A 46 14.15 -4.71 -8.36
N PHE A 47 13.46 -3.87 -7.60
CA PHE A 47 13.24 -4.15 -6.19
C PHE A 47 11.89 -3.63 -5.69
N ALA A 48 11.40 -4.18 -4.58
CA ALA A 48 10.18 -3.70 -3.95
C ALA A 48 10.39 -3.36 -2.47
N LEU A 49 9.87 -2.21 -2.07
CA LEU A 49 9.81 -1.74 -0.69
C LEU A 49 8.39 -1.98 -0.15
N PHE A 50 8.20 -3.10 0.51
CA PHE A 50 6.96 -3.44 1.22
C PHE A 50 7.12 -3.06 2.69
N GLU A 51 6.93 -1.79 2.96
CA GLU A 51 7.18 -1.21 4.27
C GLU A 51 5.90 -0.63 4.86
N ALA A 52 5.73 -0.75 6.17
CA ALA A 52 4.61 -0.12 6.85
C ALA A 52 4.55 1.40 6.60
N CYS A 53 3.37 1.97 6.81
CA CYS A 53 3.21 3.42 6.71
C CYS A 53 4.07 4.13 7.76
N GLY A 54 4.76 5.20 7.35
CA GLY A 54 5.62 5.98 8.24
C GLY A 54 7.09 5.54 8.26
N MET A 55 7.48 4.47 7.55
CA MET A 55 8.87 4.03 7.41
C MET A 55 9.72 4.96 6.52
N GLY A 56 9.13 6.01 5.94
CA GLY A 56 9.85 6.96 5.10
C GLY A 56 10.13 6.47 3.69
N LYS A 57 9.25 5.63 3.14
CA LYS A 57 9.34 5.15 1.75
C LYS A 57 9.59 6.26 0.74
N THR A 58 8.92 7.41 0.88
CA THR A 58 9.06 8.53 -0.04
C THR A 58 10.50 9.05 -0.09
N LEU A 59 11.18 9.17 1.06
CA LEU A 59 12.57 9.59 1.09
C LEU A 59 13.49 8.54 0.46
N GLN A 60 13.22 7.26 0.71
CA GLN A 60 13.99 6.15 0.13
C GLN A 60 13.84 6.08 -1.39
N GLN A 61 12.62 6.22 -1.93
CA GLN A 61 12.39 6.21 -3.36
C GLN A 61 12.97 7.44 -4.07
N LEU A 62 12.97 8.61 -3.41
CA LEU A 62 13.62 9.82 -3.91
C LEU A 62 15.14 9.65 -3.98
N GLU A 63 15.74 9.11 -2.93
CA GLU A 63 17.17 8.80 -2.91
C GLU A 63 17.54 7.78 -3.98
N TRP A 64 16.78 6.68 -4.09
CA TRP A 64 16.98 5.68 -5.13
C TRP A 64 16.89 6.30 -6.53
N ALA A 65 15.87 7.11 -6.78
CA ALA A 65 15.67 7.78 -8.06
C ALA A 65 16.83 8.75 -8.38
N HIS A 66 17.32 9.49 -7.37
CA HIS A 66 18.47 10.40 -7.54
C HIS A 66 19.74 9.64 -7.90
N GLN A 67 20.05 8.55 -7.22
CA GLN A 67 21.24 7.76 -7.50
C GLN A 67 21.17 7.08 -8.89
N VAL A 68 20.01 6.58 -9.30
CA VAL A 68 19.81 6.03 -10.66
C VAL A 68 19.95 7.14 -11.71
N ASN A 69 19.39 8.32 -11.47
CA ASN A 69 19.54 9.46 -12.37
C ASN A 69 21.02 9.88 -12.53
N LYS A 70 21.76 9.93 -11.42
CA LYS A 70 23.19 10.29 -11.39
C LYS A 70 24.02 9.28 -12.17
N GLU A 71 23.77 7.97 -12.02
CA GLU A 71 24.52 6.89 -12.68
C GLU A 71 24.22 6.83 -14.17
N THR A 72 22.94 6.90 -14.52
CA THR A 72 22.51 6.73 -15.92
C THR A 72 22.58 8.02 -16.74
N ASN A 73 22.64 9.17 -16.10
CA ASN A 73 22.49 10.50 -16.70
C ASN A 73 21.22 10.61 -17.59
N LYS A 74 20.13 9.96 -17.15
CA LYS A 74 18.82 9.93 -17.83
C LYS A 74 17.71 10.23 -16.85
N PRO A 75 16.56 10.75 -17.32
CA PRO A 75 15.43 11.06 -16.46
C PRO A 75 14.85 9.82 -15.77
N ILE A 76 14.32 10.03 -14.55
CA ILE A 76 13.63 9.02 -13.76
C ILE A 76 12.21 9.49 -13.52
N LEU A 77 11.24 8.57 -13.68
CA LEU A 77 9.83 8.84 -13.45
C LEU A 77 9.36 8.25 -12.13
N ILE A 78 8.57 9.01 -11.38
CA ILE A 78 7.84 8.55 -10.21
C ILE A 78 6.34 8.64 -10.54
N LEU A 79 5.64 7.51 -10.51
CA LEU A 79 4.19 7.45 -10.58
C LEU A 79 3.63 7.33 -9.18
N ALA A 80 2.76 8.26 -8.80
CA ALA A 80 2.18 8.34 -7.47
C ALA A 80 0.67 8.64 -7.53
N PRO A 81 -0.11 8.37 -6.47
CA PRO A 81 -1.48 8.86 -6.37
C PRO A 81 -1.52 10.40 -6.48
N LEU A 82 -2.53 10.95 -7.15
CA LEU A 82 -2.65 12.38 -7.43
C LEU A 82 -2.43 13.28 -6.21
N GLY A 83 -2.95 12.88 -5.03
CA GLY A 83 -2.82 13.65 -3.80
C GLY A 83 -1.41 13.72 -3.21
N VAL A 84 -0.48 12.90 -3.70
CA VAL A 84 0.89 12.78 -3.17
C VAL A 84 1.90 13.55 -4.01
N THR A 85 1.63 13.73 -5.32
CA THR A 85 2.60 14.27 -6.28
C THR A 85 3.15 15.63 -5.86
N VAL A 86 2.28 16.54 -5.44
CA VAL A 86 2.66 17.91 -5.02
C VAL A 86 3.44 17.89 -3.69
N GLN A 87 2.98 17.07 -2.73
CA GLN A 87 3.67 16.93 -1.44
C GLN A 87 5.08 16.35 -1.64
N THR A 88 5.22 15.30 -2.43
CA THR A 88 6.52 14.67 -2.71
C THR A 88 7.47 15.67 -3.39
N ALA A 89 7.00 16.42 -4.40
CA ALA A 89 7.84 17.34 -5.13
C ALA A 89 8.25 18.57 -4.31
N TYR A 90 7.33 19.17 -3.54
CA TYR A 90 7.55 20.47 -2.93
C TYR A 90 7.77 20.44 -1.41
N GLU A 91 7.45 19.35 -0.71
CA GLU A 91 7.68 19.22 0.73
C GLU A 91 8.78 18.20 1.05
N GLU A 92 8.77 17.02 0.40
CA GLU A 92 9.63 15.89 0.78
C GLU A 92 10.97 15.89 0.01
N ALA A 93 10.97 16.13 -1.30
CA ALA A 93 12.21 16.19 -2.08
C ALA A 93 13.19 17.28 -1.60
N PRO A 94 12.72 18.50 -1.24
CA PRO A 94 13.60 19.54 -0.67
C PRO A 94 14.28 19.15 0.65
N LEU A 95 13.70 18.23 1.44
CA LEU A 95 14.35 17.72 2.67
C LEU A 95 15.67 16.98 2.35
N LEU A 96 15.74 16.36 1.19
CA LEU A 96 16.94 15.70 0.68
C LEU A 96 17.83 16.64 -0.16
N GLY A 97 17.38 17.87 -0.40
CA GLY A 97 18.06 18.81 -1.30
C GLY A 97 17.84 18.46 -2.78
N TYR A 98 16.79 17.73 -3.14
CA TYR A 98 16.49 17.31 -4.51
C TYR A 98 15.39 18.15 -5.13
N GLU A 99 15.48 18.36 -6.45
CA GLU A 99 14.43 18.95 -7.25
C GLU A 99 13.68 17.85 -7.99
N VAL A 100 12.35 17.83 -7.86
CA VAL A 100 11.44 16.91 -8.57
C VAL A 100 10.42 17.75 -9.34
N LYS A 101 10.37 17.56 -10.65
CA LYS A 101 9.45 18.27 -11.54
C LYS A 101 8.14 17.53 -11.66
N VAL A 102 7.03 18.21 -11.38
CA VAL A 102 5.69 17.65 -11.57
C VAL A 102 5.35 17.71 -13.05
N LEU A 103 5.22 16.55 -13.71
CA LEU A 103 4.80 16.48 -15.11
C LEU A 103 3.32 16.84 -15.22
N ARG A 104 3.04 17.87 -16.02
CA ARG A 104 1.74 18.27 -16.52
C ARG A 104 1.83 18.33 -18.03
N ASP A 105 0.71 18.49 -18.74
CA ASP A 105 0.70 18.59 -20.19
C ASP A 105 1.72 19.64 -20.69
N ASP A 106 2.51 19.33 -21.75
CA ASP A 106 3.49 20.21 -22.43
C ASP A 106 4.88 20.39 -21.79
N PHE A 107 5.55 19.32 -21.34
CA PHE A 107 6.95 19.43 -20.94
C PHE A 107 7.92 18.74 -21.90
N SER A 108 9.05 19.42 -22.20
CA SER A 108 10.25 18.74 -22.67
C SER A 108 10.87 17.98 -21.49
N ILE A 109 11.16 16.70 -21.68
CA ILE A 109 11.78 15.84 -20.66
C ILE A 109 13.31 15.92 -20.85
N ASP A 110 13.94 16.68 -19.97
CA ASP A 110 15.40 16.75 -19.86
C ASP A 110 15.89 15.75 -18.80
N ASN A 111 17.21 15.75 -18.52
CA ASN A 111 17.72 14.98 -17.41
C ASN A 111 17.20 15.50 -16.07
N GLY A 112 16.74 14.61 -15.17
CA GLY A 112 16.21 14.96 -13.85
C GLY A 112 15.20 13.99 -13.30
N LEU A 113 14.59 14.36 -12.17
CA LEU A 113 13.54 13.57 -11.51
C LEU A 113 12.17 14.17 -11.83
N TYR A 114 11.26 13.30 -12.19
CA TYR A 114 9.90 13.67 -12.57
C TYR A 114 8.87 12.86 -11.76
N ILE A 115 7.76 13.52 -11.41
CA ILE A 115 6.64 12.88 -10.75
C ILE A 115 5.32 13.22 -11.43
N THR A 116 4.44 12.25 -11.55
CA THR A 116 3.06 12.46 -12.02
C THR A 116 2.13 11.39 -11.45
N ASN A 117 0.83 11.49 -11.76
CA ASN A 117 -0.13 10.49 -11.33
C ASN A 117 -0.32 9.38 -12.38
N TYR A 118 -0.94 8.28 -11.94
CA TYR A 118 -1.15 7.09 -12.78
C TYR A 118 -2.06 7.36 -14.00
N GLU A 119 -2.99 8.32 -13.89
CA GLU A 119 -3.92 8.67 -14.96
C GLU A 119 -3.25 9.40 -16.13
N GLN A 120 -2.03 9.96 -15.91
CA GLN A 120 -1.25 10.63 -16.95
C GLN A 120 -0.38 9.69 -17.79
N LEU A 121 -0.35 8.39 -17.47
CA LEU A 121 0.55 7.43 -18.11
C LEU A 121 0.40 7.38 -19.63
N ASP A 122 -0.83 7.51 -20.16
CA ASP A 122 -1.09 7.48 -21.60
C ASP A 122 -0.50 8.69 -22.36
N ASN A 123 -0.17 9.77 -21.64
CA ASN A 123 0.34 11.03 -22.21
C ASN A 123 1.88 11.12 -22.13
N ILE A 124 2.57 10.06 -21.68
CA ILE A 124 4.00 10.08 -21.41
C ILE A 124 4.72 9.09 -22.33
N ASP A 125 5.78 9.54 -22.98
CA ASP A 125 6.72 8.65 -23.64
C ASP A 125 7.62 7.98 -22.60
N THR A 126 7.26 6.75 -22.21
CA THR A 126 7.97 6.00 -21.17
C THR A 126 9.37 5.54 -21.58
N SER A 127 9.69 5.53 -22.88
CA SER A 127 10.98 5.11 -23.42
C SER A 127 12.13 6.07 -23.06
N LEU A 128 11.79 7.31 -22.67
CA LEU A 128 12.76 8.33 -22.29
C LEU A 128 13.39 8.06 -20.93
N PHE A 129 12.73 7.29 -20.06
CA PHE A 129 13.13 7.11 -18.66
C PHE A 129 14.01 5.87 -18.47
N ALA A 130 15.15 6.03 -17.80
CA ALA A 130 16.01 4.92 -17.38
C ALA A 130 15.45 4.14 -16.19
N GLY A 131 14.62 4.78 -15.38
CA GLY A 131 14.03 4.18 -14.20
C GLY A 131 12.61 4.64 -13.90
N ILE A 132 11.86 3.75 -13.25
CA ILE A 132 10.49 3.99 -12.81
C ILE A 132 10.31 3.62 -11.35
N VAL A 133 9.64 4.48 -10.61
CA VAL A 133 9.15 4.22 -9.24
C VAL A 133 7.64 4.18 -9.25
N LEU A 134 7.04 3.14 -8.69
CA LEU A 134 5.61 3.09 -8.39
C LEU A 134 5.41 3.37 -6.90
N ASP A 135 5.03 4.60 -6.56
CA ASP A 135 4.56 4.94 -5.22
C ASP A 135 3.12 4.47 -5.05
N GLU A 136 2.83 3.73 -4.01
CA GLU A 136 1.60 2.97 -3.78
C GLU A 136 1.36 1.92 -4.88
N SER A 137 2.35 1.04 -5.08
CA SER A 137 2.31 -0.04 -6.10
C SER A 137 1.20 -1.09 -5.87
N SER A 138 0.39 -0.97 -4.82
CA SER A 138 -0.85 -1.73 -4.65
C SER A 138 -1.85 -1.57 -5.80
N VAL A 139 -1.64 -0.58 -6.67
CA VAL A 139 -2.36 -0.45 -7.95
C VAL A 139 -2.22 -1.68 -8.83
N LEU A 140 -1.14 -2.46 -8.69
CA LEU A 140 -0.88 -3.71 -9.42
C LEU A 140 -1.72 -4.91 -8.94
N LYS A 141 -2.42 -4.82 -7.81
CA LYS A 141 -3.11 -5.94 -7.15
C LYS A 141 -4.12 -6.69 -8.02
N ASN A 142 -4.75 -6.01 -8.96
CA ASN A 142 -5.78 -6.62 -9.78
C ASN A 142 -5.16 -7.37 -10.98
N PHE A 143 -5.29 -8.69 -11.00
CA PHE A 143 -4.76 -9.58 -12.04
C PHE A 143 -5.22 -9.23 -13.46
N THR A 144 -6.48 -8.89 -13.62
CA THR A 144 -7.10 -8.53 -14.90
C THR A 144 -7.19 -7.01 -15.08
N GLY A 145 -6.63 -6.25 -14.15
CA GLY A 145 -6.71 -4.80 -14.13
C GLY A 145 -6.03 -4.18 -15.36
N LYS A 146 -6.76 -3.37 -16.10
CA LYS A 146 -6.26 -2.66 -17.30
C LYS A 146 -4.97 -1.90 -16.97
N ILE A 147 -4.93 -1.22 -15.82
CA ILE A 147 -3.77 -0.42 -15.41
C ILE A 147 -2.51 -1.27 -15.13
N ARG A 148 -2.67 -2.48 -14.56
CA ARG A 148 -1.53 -3.39 -14.36
C ARG A 148 -0.88 -3.77 -15.69
N VAL A 149 -1.71 -4.21 -16.64
CA VAL A 149 -1.23 -4.63 -17.98
C VAL A 149 -0.56 -3.45 -18.67
N GLN A 150 -1.15 -2.28 -18.59
CA GLN A 150 -0.63 -1.04 -19.16
C GLN A 150 0.73 -0.68 -18.56
N LEU A 151 0.87 -0.65 -17.22
CA LEU A 151 2.13 -0.37 -16.54
C LEU A 151 3.22 -1.40 -16.90
N THR A 152 2.89 -2.69 -16.86
CA THR A 152 3.86 -3.75 -17.16
C THR A 152 4.37 -3.64 -18.60
N ASN A 153 3.49 -3.32 -19.56
CA ASN A 153 3.88 -3.15 -20.97
C ASN A 153 4.66 -1.85 -21.19
N ALA A 154 4.25 -0.76 -20.58
CA ALA A 154 4.88 0.55 -20.75
C ALA A 154 6.35 0.57 -20.28
N PHE A 155 6.65 -0.19 -19.22
CA PHE A 155 7.98 -0.21 -18.61
C PHE A 155 8.72 -1.56 -18.79
N LYS A 156 8.27 -2.43 -19.70
CA LYS A 156 8.90 -3.74 -19.90
C LYS A 156 10.40 -3.69 -20.21
N ASP A 157 10.83 -2.63 -20.89
CA ASP A 157 12.22 -2.44 -21.34
C ASP A 157 12.99 -1.48 -20.40
N THR A 158 12.34 -0.89 -19.39
CA THR A 158 13.00 -0.03 -18.40
C THR A 158 13.87 -0.86 -17.46
N GLU A 159 15.12 -0.46 -17.33
CA GLU A 159 16.13 -1.23 -16.61
C GLU A 159 15.92 -1.17 -15.09
N TYR A 160 15.74 0.02 -14.55
CA TYR A 160 15.60 0.27 -13.11
C TYR A 160 14.12 0.40 -12.73
N ARG A 161 13.63 -0.48 -11.86
CA ARG A 161 12.22 -0.48 -11.43
C ARG A 161 12.10 -0.64 -9.93
N LEU A 162 11.36 0.26 -9.30
CA LEU A 162 11.09 0.22 -7.88
C LEU A 162 9.59 0.23 -7.60
N CYS A 163 9.12 -0.73 -6.80
CA CYS A 163 7.75 -0.76 -6.28
C CYS A 163 7.75 -0.36 -4.80
N CYS A 164 6.83 0.51 -4.39
CA CYS A 164 6.70 0.93 -3.00
C CYS A 164 5.25 0.84 -2.54
N THR A 165 4.95 0.09 -1.49
CA THR A 165 3.61 0.03 -0.87
C THR A 165 3.68 -0.51 0.56
N ALA A 166 2.69 -0.14 1.37
CA ALA A 166 2.49 -0.74 2.70
C ALA A 166 1.61 -1.99 2.67
N THR A 167 0.88 -2.21 1.57
CA THR A 167 -0.09 -3.30 1.43
C THR A 167 0.12 -4.04 0.11
N PRO A 168 1.19 -4.85 0.00
CA PRO A 168 1.54 -5.51 -1.27
C PRO A 168 0.54 -6.58 -1.71
N ALA A 169 -0.15 -7.20 -0.77
CA ALA A 169 -1.10 -8.29 -1.01
C ALA A 169 -2.34 -8.14 -0.10
N PRO A 170 -3.18 -7.08 -0.30
CA PRO A 170 -4.26 -6.77 0.64
C PRO A 170 -5.41 -7.79 0.66
N ASN A 171 -5.57 -8.60 -0.36
CA ASN A 171 -6.65 -9.60 -0.44
C ASN A 171 -6.13 -11.03 -0.58
N ASP A 172 -5.04 -11.25 -1.32
CA ASP A 172 -4.51 -12.58 -1.63
C ASP A 172 -2.99 -12.51 -1.83
N LEU A 173 -2.29 -13.54 -1.36
CA LEU A 173 -0.85 -13.70 -1.54
C LEU A 173 -0.41 -13.67 -3.02
N MET A 174 -1.29 -14.10 -3.93
CA MET A 174 -1.02 -14.04 -5.38
C MET A 174 -0.79 -12.60 -5.88
N GLU A 175 -1.30 -11.57 -5.20
CA GLU A 175 -1.09 -10.18 -5.60
C GLU A 175 0.40 -9.79 -5.61
N LEU A 176 1.25 -10.50 -4.80
CA LEU A 176 2.72 -10.36 -4.86
C LEU A 176 3.29 -10.74 -6.22
N LEU A 177 2.68 -11.70 -6.91
CA LEU A 177 3.14 -12.15 -8.22
C LEU A 177 3.04 -11.05 -9.28
N ASN A 178 2.08 -10.14 -9.12
CA ASN A 178 1.93 -9.00 -10.03
C ASN A 178 3.08 -8.00 -9.88
N HIS A 179 3.61 -7.83 -8.66
CA HIS A 179 4.80 -7.01 -8.43
C HIS A 179 6.04 -7.66 -9.06
N ALA A 180 6.22 -8.99 -8.89
CA ALA A 180 7.31 -9.73 -9.50
C ALA A 180 7.26 -9.67 -11.04
N ASP A 181 6.06 -9.74 -11.63
CA ASP A 181 5.84 -9.63 -13.08
C ASP A 181 6.17 -8.21 -13.59
N PHE A 182 5.70 -7.16 -12.93
CA PHE A 182 6.04 -5.78 -13.25
C PHE A 182 7.56 -5.53 -13.13
N LEU A 183 8.19 -6.04 -12.09
CA LEU A 183 9.63 -5.94 -11.90
C LEU A 183 10.42 -6.79 -12.93
N GLY A 184 9.76 -7.71 -13.65
CA GLY A 184 10.41 -8.62 -14.59
C GLY A 184 11.28 -9.67 -13.94
N ILE A 185 10.98 -10.02 -12.68
CA ILE A 185 11.66 -11.09 -11.93
C ILE A 185 11.17 -12.46 -12.40
N MET A 186 9.85 -12.63 -12.48
CA MET A 186 9.20 -13.85 -12.93
C MET A 186 7.79 -13.53 -13.39
N THR A 187 7.35 -14.10 -14.50
CA THR A 187 5.96 -13.91 -14.93
C THR A 187 4.98 -14.54 -13.95
N THR A 188 3.81 -13.95 -13.83
CA THR A 188 2.75 -14.48 -12.96
C THR A 188 2.44 -15.95 -13.25
N ALA A 189 2.41 -16.36 -14.54
CA ALA A 189 2.16 -17.74 -14.94
C ALA A 189 3.26 -18.71 -14.45
N GLN A 190 4.51 -18.31 -14.56
CA GLN A 190 5.64 -19.10 -14.05
C GLN A 190 5.61 -19.24 -12.53
N ALA A 191 5.34 -18.16 -11.81
CA ALA A 191 5.27 -18.15 -10.36
C ALA A 191 4.09 -19.02 -9.85
N LEU A 192 2.92 -18.92 -10.48
CA LEU A 192 1.78 -19.80 -10.18
C LEU A 192 2.12 -21.28 -10.38
N ALA A 193 2.74 -21.64 -11.52
CA ALA A 193 3.14 -23.02 -11.79
C ALA A 193 4.17 -23.54 -10.77
N THR A 194 5.09 -22.68 -10.35
CA THR A 194 6.16 -23.04 -9.42
C THR A 194 5.66 -23.23 -8.00
N TYR A 195 4.96 -22.24 -7.46
CA TYR A 195 4.67 -22.14 -6.02
C TYR A 195 3.24 -22.45 -5.65
N PHE A 196 2.27 -22.41 -6.58
CA PHE A 196 0.85 -22.52 -6.27
C PHE A 196 0.24 -23.79 -6.88
N ILE A 197 -0.87 -24.22 -6.31
CA ILE A 197 -1.73 -25.26 -6.84
C ILE A 197 -3.12 -24.69 -7.08
N ASN A 198 -3.70 -25.00 -8.24
CA ASN A 198 -5.07 -24.64 -8.55
C ASN A 198 -6.03 -25.62 -7.89
N ASP A 199 -6.96 -25.12 -7.09
CA ASP A 199 -8.10 -25.89 -6.61
C ASP A 199 -9.17 -25.92 -7.72
N MET A 200 -9.25 -27.03 -8.43
CA MET A 200 -10.18 -27.21 -9.55
C MET A 200 -11.66 -27.09 -9.15
N LYS A 201 -12.00 -27.23 -7.86
CA LYS A 201 -13.40 -27.11 -7.38
C LYS A 201 -13.81 -25.66 -7.19
N THR A 202 -12.89 -24.81 -6.70
CA THR A 202 -13.17 -23.40 -6.39
C THR A 202 -12.61 -22.45 -7.44
N GLY A 203 -11.72 -22.93 -8.33
CA GLY A 203 -10.98 -22.09 -9.29
C GLY A 203 -9.94 -21.19 -8.62
N SER A 204 -9.72 -21.34 -7.31
CA SER A 204 -8.76 -20.52 -6.55
C SER A 204 -7.38 -21.16 -6.53
N TYR A 205 -6.36 -20.33 -6.42
CA TYR A 205 -4.97 -20.77 -6.24
C TYR A 205 -4.60 -20.71 -4.76
N ARG A 206 -3.89 -21.72 -4.28
CA ARG A 206 -3.31 -21.72 -2.93
C ARG A 206 -1.84 -22.08 -2.99
N LEU A 207 -1.04 -21.52 -2.09
CA LEU A 207 0.37 -21.84 -1.97
C LEU A 207 0.55 -23.34 -1.63
N LYS A 208 1.48 -24.02 -2.31
CA LYS A 208 1.85 -25.41 -2.01
C LYS A 208 2.53 -25.45 -0.64
N GLY A 209 2.08 -26.33 0.28
CA GLY A 209 2.63 -26.38 1.63
C GLY A 209 4.15 -26.58 1.67
N HIS A 210 4.67 -27.49 0.81
CA HIS A 210 6.12 -27.75 0.71
C HIS A 210 6.91 -26.60 0.05
N ALA A 211 6.25 -25.69 -0.69
CA ALA A 211 6.90 -24.58 -1.37
C ALA A 211 6.85 -23.27 -0.57
N THR A 212 6.21 -23.26 0.60
CA THR A 212 6.02 -22.05 1.41
C THR A 212 7.34 -21.36 1.74
N LYS A 213 8.30 -22.11 2.25
CA LYS A 213 9.62 -21.57 2.60
C LYS A 213 10.37 -21.03 1.37
N ASP A 214 10.36 -21.77 0.28
CA ASP A 214 11.05 -21.38 -0.96
C ASP A 214 10.38 -20.17 -1.62
N PHE A 215 9.06 -20.04 -1.53
CA PHE A 215 8.32 -18.87 -1.99
C PHE A 215 8.74 -17.61 -1.24
N TYR A 216 8.80 -17.65 0.09
CA TYR A 216 9.21 -16.48 0.86
C TYR A 216 10.70 -16.16 0.69
N LYS A 217 11.58 -17.17 0.57
CA LYS A 217 12.97 -16.97 0.19
C LYS A 217 13.08 -16.23 -1.15
N TRP A 218 12.32 -16.68 -2.14
CA TRP A 218 12.27 -16.03 -3.44
C TRP A 218 11.78 -14.57 -3.33
N CYS A 219 10.74 -14.29 -2.54
CA CYS A 219 10.27 -12.93 -2.29
C CYS A 219 11.38 -12.04 -1.67
N CYS A 220 12.15 -12.53 -0.70
CA CYS A 220 13.23 -11.79 -0.05
C CYS A 220 14.37 -11.38 -1.00
N ASN A 221 14.53 -12.06 -2.13
CA ASN A 221 15.58 -11.73 -3.11
C ASN A 221 15.29 -10.44 -3.87
N TRP A 222 14.02 -10.09 -4.07
CA TRP A 222 13.59 -8.94 -4.85
C TRP A 222 12.72 -7.94 -4.07
N SER A 223 12.50 -8.18 -2.78
CA SER A 223 11.74 -7.27 -1.93
C SER A 223 12.29 -7.22 -0.51
N VAL A 224 11.93 -6.15 0.18
CA VAL A 224 12.00 -6.05 1.63
C VAL A 224 10.59 -5.92 2.19
N ASN A 225 10.27 -6.64 3.26
CA ASN A 225 8.96 -6.57 3.90
C ASN A 225 9.14 -6.34 5.40
N ILE A 226 8.87 -5.11 5.87
CA ILE A 226 9.13 -4.67 7.24
C ILE A 226 8.02 -3.77 7.77
N GLU A 227 7.77 -3.85 9.07
CA GLU A 227 6.88 -2.94 9.79
C GLU A 227 7.63 -1.97 10.69
N SER A 228 8.83 -2.32 11.07
CA SER A 228 9.68 -1.48 11.91
C SER A 228 11.15 -1.69 11.56
N PRO A 229 12.04 -0.74 11.88
CA PRO A 229 13.48 -0.91 11.71
C PRO A 229 14.04 -2.10 12.50
N LYS A 230 13.36 -2.55 13.56
CA LYS A 230 13.74 -3.72 14.36
C LYS A 230 13.72 -5.02 13.53
N ASP A 231 12.87 -5.11 12.52
CA ASP A 231 12.78 -6.26 11.62
C ASP A 231 14.08 -6.47 10.80
N LEU A 232 14.92 -5.42 10.71
CA LEU A 232 16.25 -5.44 10.10
C LEU A 232 17.39 -5.33 11.13
N GLY A 233 17.11 -5.51 12.42
CA GLY A 233 18.12 -5.47 13.49
C GLY A 233 18.54 -4.06 13.92
N TYR A 234 17.89 -3.00 13.43
CA TYR A 234 18.21 -1.62 13.85
C TYR A 234 17.49 -1.24 15.13
N GLN A 235 18.11 -0.41 15.95
CA GLN A 235 17.43 0.20 17.10
C GLN A 235 16.32 1.12 16.62
N ALA A 236 15.15 1.03 17.23
CA ALA A 236 13.97 1.74 16.78
C ALA A 236 13.14 2.32 17.93
N ASP A 237 13.79 2.72 19.02
CA ASP A 237 13.09 3.30 20.17
C ASP A 237 12.41 4.63 19.80
N TYR A 238 12.96 5.33 18.82
CA TYR A 238 12.37 6.52 18.21
C TYR A 238 11.17 6.22 17.30
N TYR A 239 10.95 4.94 16.92
CA TYR A 239 9.86 4.50 16.02
C TYR A 239 8.67 3.92 16.80
N THR A 240 8.58 4.16 18.10
CA THR A 240 7.48 3.65 18.91
C THR A 240 6.21 4.45 18.64
N LEU A 241 5.19 3.78 18.12
CA LEU A 241 3.87 4.37 17.99
C LEU A 241 3.14 4.34 19.34
N PRO A 242 2.33 5.37 19.67
CA PRO A 242 1.48 5.34 20.83
C PRO A 242 0.40 4.27 20.70
N LYS A 243 -0.43 4.11 21.72
CA LYS A 243 -1.49 3.09 21.69
C LYS A 243 -2.55 3.44 20.65
N LEU A 244 -3.04 2.42 19.96
CA LEU A 244 -4.23 2.49 19.12
C LEU A 244 -5.40 1.89 19.90
N ILE A 245 -6.43 2.69 20.14
CA ILE A 245 -7.65 2.32 20.88
C ILE A 245 -8.79 2.28 19.87
N GLU A 246 -9.12 1.07 19.39
CA GLU A 246 -10.21 0.84 18.45
C GLU A 246 -11.52 0.59 19.21
N GLN A 247 -12.56 1.36 18.89
CA GLN A 247 -13.90 1.22 19.47
C GLN A 247 -14.93 0.98 18.36
N ASN A 248 -15.53 -0.20 18.38
CA ASN A 248 -16.64 -0.55 17.49
C ASN A 248 -17.96 -0.17 18.14
N ILE A 249 -18.69 0.76 17.55
CA ILE A 249 -19.96 1.28 18.05
C ILE A 249 -21.05 0.75 17.15
N MET A 250 -21.81 -0.21 17.68
CA MET A 250 -22.95 -0.81 16.99
C MET A 250 -24.21 -0.05 17.39
N ILE A 251 -24.99 0.39 16.41
CA ILE A 251 -26.26 1.06 16.61
C ILE A 251 -27.37 0.07 16.30
N ASP A 252 -28.23 -0.17 17.28
CA ASP A 252 -29.43 -0.93 17.07
C ASP A 252 -30.35 -0.19 16.10
N ILE A 253 -30.72 -0.88 15.04
CA ILE A 253 -31.63 -0.34 14.03
C ILE A 253 -32.92 -1.11 14.18
N ASP A 254 -33.96 -0.41 14.64
CA ASP A 254 -35.29 -0.98 14.63
C ASP A 254 -35.65 -1.34 13.20
N VAL A 255 -35.84 -2.63 12.97
CA VAL A 255 -36.29 -3.17 11.67
C VAL A 255 -37.78 -2.88 11.58
N ILE A 256 -38.16 -1.62 11.48
CA ILE A 256 -39.51 -1.22 11.07
C ILE A 256 -39.45 -1.16 9.55
N ASP A 257 -39.85 -2.21 8.89
CA ASP A 257 -39.90 -2.28 7.43
C ASP A 257 -41.38 -2.37 7.02
N ASP A 258 -41.82 -1.40 6.23
CA ASP A 258 -43.17 -1.40 5.61
C ASP A 258 -43.30 -2.45 4.48
N ASP A 259 -42.27 -3.20 4.15
CA ASP A 259 -42.23 -4.25 3.12
C ASP A 259 -42.21 -5.67 3.74
N PHE A 260 -43.17 -5.95 4.64
CA PHE A 260 -43.36 -7.31 5.17
C PHE A 260 -44.09 -8.20 4.18
N GLU A 261 -43.38 -8.76 3.19
CA GLU A 261 -44.00 -9.87 2.47
C GLU A 261 -43.38 -11.24 2.77
N HIS A 262 -42.16 -11.40 3.26
CA HIS A 262 -41.64 -12.75 3.61
C HIS A 262 -40.51 -12.73 4.66
N GLY A 263 -40.78 -13.23 5.85
CA GLY A 263 -39.84 -13.90 6.75
C GLY A 263 -39.28 -13.08 7.93
N LEU A 264 -39.21 -13.71 9.10
CA LEU A 264 -38.76 -13.19 10.39
C LEU A 264 -37.27 -12.81 10.48
N PHE A 265 -36.47 -13.08 9.46
CA PHE A 265 -35.07 -12.70 9.38
C PHE A 265 -34.74 -12.30 7.94
N ARG A 266 -34.32 -11.07 7.74
CA ARG A 266 -33.86 -10.57 6.46
C ARG A 266 -32.42 -11.05 6.24
N GLU A 267 -32.18 -11.98 5.34
CA GLU A 267 -30.87 -12.20 4.77
C GLU A 267 -30.48 -10.99 3.94
N ILE A 268 -29.52 -10.21 4.43
CA ILE A 268 -28.96 -9.10 3.67
C ILE A 268 -28.22 -9.72 2.48
N GLY A 269 -28.76 -9.52 1.28
CA GLY A 269 -28.15 -10.03 0.06
C GLY A 269 -26.72 -9.49 -0.06
N THR A 270 -25.77 -10.38 -0.36
CA THR A 270 -24.32 -10.05 -0.51
C THR A 270 -24.01 -9.23 -1.77
N SER A 271 -25.02 -8.74 -2.49
CA SER A 271 -24.83 -7.93 -3.68
C SER A 271 -24.43 -6.50 -3.33
N ALA A 272 -23.62 -5.87 -4.19
CA ALA A 272 -23.21 -4.47 -4.07
C ALA A 272 -24.41 -3.51 -3.96
N THR A 273 -25.52 -3.81 -4.63
CA THR A 273 -26.74 -3.01 -4.60
C THR A 273 -27.46 -3.09 -3.24
N SER A 274 -27.53 -4.29 -2.65
CA SER A 274 -28.13 -4.49 -1.32
C SER A 274 -27.31 -3.78 -0.25
N PHE A 275 -25.99 -3.84 -0.36
CA PHE A 275 -25.07 -3.12 0.51
C PHE A 275 -25.27 -1.60 0.48
N HIS A 276 -25.39 -1.00 -0.73
CA HIS A 276 -25.65 0.45 -0.86
C HIS A 276 -27.00 0.88 -0.29
N LYS A 277 -28.03 0.07 -0.46
CA LYS A 277 -29.36 0.35 0.12
C LYS A 277 -29.29 0.35 1.64
N GLU A 278 -28.66 -0.66 2.24
CA GLU A 278 -28.54 -0.77 3.70
C GLU A 278 -27.70 0.37 4.27
N LYS A 279 -26.57 0.68 3.64
CA LYS A 279 -25.71 1.78 4.02
C LYS A 279 -26.43 3.15 4.00
N ASN A 280 -27.30 3.38 3.02
CA ASN A 280 -28.09 4.59 2.95
C ASN A 280 -29.22 4.62 4.02
N ARG A 281 -29.82 3.49 4.33
CA ARG A 281 -30.86 3.37 5.36
C ARG A 281 -30.31 3.69 6.74
N THR A 282 -29.10 3.24 7.06
CA THR A 282 -28.45 3.45 8.35
C THR A 282 -27.70 4.78 8.46
N ALA A 283 -27.57 5.52 7.36
CA ALA A 283 -26.70 6.70 7.27
C ALA A 283 -27.05 7.81 8.29
N ASP A 284 -28.35 8.06 8.53
CA ASP A 284 -28.79 9.15 9.43
C ASP A 284 -28.40 8.85 10.88
N VAL A 285 -28.72 7.67 11.39
CA VAL A 285 -28.40 7.27 12.77
C VAL A 285 -26.89 7.16 13.01
N ARG A 286 -26.13 6.69 12.01
CA ARG A 286 -24.68 6.66 12.07
C ARG A 286 -24.08 8.07 12.11
N ALA A 287 -24.59 8.98 11.27
CA ALA A 287 -24.12 10.36 11.24
C ALA A 287 -24.43 11.10 12.56
N GLN A 288 -25.60 10.87 13.17
CA GLN A 288 -25.94 11.40 14.51
C GLN A 288 -24.93 10.90 15.55
N LYS A 289 -24.64 9.60 15.56
CA LYS A 289 -23.69 9.03 16.52
C LYS A 289 -22.26 9.54 16.31
N CYS A 290 -21.83 9.71 15.07
CA CYS A 290 -20.56 10.34 14.75
C CYS A 290 -20.50 11.80 15.28
N ALA A 291 -21.60 12.54 15.14
CA ALA A 291 -21.69 13.91 15.66
C ALA A 291 -21.62 13.95 17.19
N GLU A 292 -22.33 13.07 17.89
CA GLU A 292 -22.24 12.95 19.36
C GLU A 292 -20.79 12.73 19.81
N ILE A 293 -20.03 11.87 19.11
CA ILE A 293 -18.63 11.60 19.43
C ILE A 293 -17.77 12.84 19.18
N ALA A 294 -17.93 13.49 18.01
CA ALA A 294 -17.11 14.62 17.62
C ALA A 294 -17.42 15.92 18.36
N LEU A 295 -18.61 16.02 18.99
CA LEU A 295 -19.05 17.18 19.74
C LEU A 295 -18.92 17.03 21.26
N LYS A 296 -18.41 15.89 21.75
CA LYS A 296 -18.24 15.63 23.20
C LYS A 296 -17.17 16.52 23.85
N ASP A 297 -16.20 16.99 23.05
CA ASP A 297 -15.08 17.80 23.49
C ASP A 297 -14.62 18.75 22.34
N ASP A 298 -13.61 19.57 22.60
CA ASP A 298 -13.06 20.53 21.64
C ASP A 298 -11.85 19.96 20.85
N GLU A 299 -11.60 18.65 20.94
CA GLU A 299 -10.50 18.00 20.26
C GLU A 299 -10.70 17.95 18.73
N GLN A 300 -9.61 17.72 18.03
CA GLN A 300 -9.62 17.62 16.58
C GLN A 300 -10.09 16.23 16.12
N TYR A 301 -11.02 16.18 15.17
CA TYR A 301 -11.57 14.93 14.62
C TYR A 301 -11.46 14.84 13.12
N LEU A 302 -11.01 13.68 12.63
CA LEU A 302 -11.07 13.28 11.22
C LEU A 302 -12.21 12.30 11.03
N ILE A 303 -13.23 12.67 10.23
CA ILE A 303 -14.37 11.78 9.97
C ILE A 303 -14.31 11.28 8.55
N TRP A 304 -14.21 9.97 8.40
CA TRP A 304 -14.27 9.28 7.12
C TRP A 304 -15.70 8.83 6.81
N CYS A 305 -16.18 9.18 5.63
CA CYS A 305 -17.45 8.70 5.06
C CYS A 305 -17.20 8.09 3.68
N ASP A 306 -18.14 7.33 3.17
CA ASP A 306 -18.03 6.67 1.86
C ASP A 306 -18.98 7.29 0.83
N THR A 307 -20.19 7.63 1.25
CA THR A 307 -21.25 8.19 0.38
C THR A 307 -21.37 9.71 0.53
N ASN A 308 -21.99 10.36 -0.47
CA ASN A 308 -22.31 11.79 -0.37
C ASN A 308 -23.41 12.03 0.66
N LEU A 309 -24.36 11.09 0.77
CA LEU A 309 -25.45 11.16 1.77
C LEU A 309 -24.89 11.21 3.22
N GLU A 310 -23.93 10.34 3.51
CA GLU A 310 -23.25 10.37 4.81
C GLU A 310 -22.57 11.72 5.07
N ALA A 311 -21.88 12.26 4.05
CA ALA A 311 -21.22 13.57 4.18
C ALA A 311 -22.21 14.71 4.39
N ASP A 312 -23.35 14.74 3.67
CA ASP A 312 -24.39 15.73 3.82
C ASP A 312 -25.03 15.67 5.22
N LEU A 313 -25.30 14.46 5.73
CA LEU A 313 -25.85 14.24 7.08
C LEU A 313 -24.85 14.65 8.18
N LEU A 314 -23.59 14.26 8.04
CA LEU A 314 -22.53 14.68 8.96
C LEU A 314 -22.43 16.21 9.01
N LYS A 315 -22.48 16.86 7.84
CA LYS A 315 -22.46 18.33 7.76
C LYS A 315 -23.70 18.97 8.39
N LYS A 316 -24.87 18.34 8.28
CA LYS A 316 -26.11 18.77 8.95
C LYS A 316 -25.98 18.73 10.48
N TYR A 317 -25.40 17.64 11.03
CA TYR A 317 -25.27 17.45 12.47
C TYR A 317 -24.03 18.13 13.08
N ILE A 318 -23.01 18.44 12.27
CA ILE A 318 -21.80 19.16 12.67
C ILE A 318 -21.62 20.37 11.72
N PRO A 319 -22.40 21.47 11.91
CA PRO A 319 -22.40 22.60 10.97
C PRO A 319 -21.04 23.27 10.79
N GLU A 320 -20.17 23.28 11.82
CA GLU A 320 -18.83 23.85 11.78
C GLU A 320 -17.80 22.96 11.07
N ALA A 321 -18.10 21.68 10.85
CA ALA A 321 -17.18 20.79 10.17
C ALA A 321 -16.85 21.27 8.74
N VAL A 322 -15.62 21.09 8.32
CA VAL A 322 -15.21 21.34 6.93
C VAL A 322 -15.31 20.04 6.15
N GLU A 323 -16.14 20.04 5.10
CA GLU A 323 -16.25 18.92 4.18
C GLU A 323 -15.37 19.14 2.95
N VAL A 324 -14.70 18.05 2.50
CA VAL A 324 -13.93 18.02 1.24
C VAL A 324 -14.41 16.89 0.36
N ARG A 325 -14.88 17.25 -0.84
CA ARG A 325 -15.46 16.33 -1.85
C ARG A 325 -14.51 16.05 -3.01
N GLY A 326 -14.76 14.96 -3.72
CA GLY A 326 -14.04 14.62 -4.94
C GLY A 326 -14.15 15.69 -6.04
N SER A 327 -15.30 16.35 -6.15
CA SER A 327 -15.59 17.44 -7.11
C SER A 327 -14.92 18.78 -6.78
N ASP A 328 -14.36 18.94 -5.57
CA ASP A 328 -13.67 20.18 -5.20
C ASP A 328 -12.40 20.39 -6.03
N LYS A 329 -12.11 21.66 -6.31
CA LYS A 329 -10.88 22.05 -7.04
C LYS A 329 -9.63 21.61 -6.25
N PRO A 330 -8.55 21.20 -6.89
CA PRO A 330 -7.32 20.77 -6.24
C PRO A 330 -6.80 21.75 -5.19
N GLN A 331 -6.80 23.06 -5.49
CA GLN A 331 -6.35 24.11 -4.59
C GLN A 331 -7.18 24.19 -3.29
N ARG A 332 -8.50 23.90 -3.36
CA ARG A 332 -9.35 23.84 -2.17
C ARG A 332 -8.99 22.63 -1.30
N LYS A 333 -8.80 21.47 -1.93
CA LYS A 333 -8.39 20.24 -1.24
C LYS A 333 -7.08 20.43 -0.50
N GLU A 334 -6.06 20.96 -1.17
CA GLU A 334 -4.75 21.26 -0.59
C GLU A 334 -4.83 22.24 0.58
N ARG A 335 -5.58 23.33 0.42
CA ARG A 335 -5.78 24.33 1.48
C ARG A 335 -6.48 23.74 2.70
N CYS A 336 -7.51 22.92 2.50
CA CYS A 336 -8.23 22.26 3.61
C CYS A 336 -7.32 21.25 4.33
N ALA A 337 -6.56 20.46 3.59
CA ALA A 337 -5.61 19.52 4.15
C ALA A 337 -4.54 20.24 5.00
N LEU A 338 -3.97 21.32 4.50
CA LEU A 338 -2.98 22.14 5.21
C LEU A 338 -3.57 22.79 6.47
N ASN A 339 -4.80 23.32 6.39
CA ASN A 339 -5.47 23.91 7.53
C ASN A 339 -5.79 22.87 8.61
N PHE A 340 -6.19 21.67 8.23
CA PHE A 340 -6.41 20.57 9.16
C PHE A 340 -5.09 20.10 9.79
N LYS A 341 -4.06 19.89 8.99
CA LYS A 341 -2.70 19.55 9.46
C LYS A 341 -2.17 20.57 10.49
N ASN A 342 -2.52 21.86 10.34
CA ASN A 342 -2.09 22.91 11.24
C ASN A 342 -3.02 23.16 12.44
N GLY A 343 -4.11 22.39 12.58
CA GLY A 343 -5.07 22.52 13.68
C GLY A 343 -6.06 23.67 13.53
N LYS A 344 -6.16 24.30 12.33
CA LYS A 344 -7.11 25.41 12.05
C LYS A 344 -8.52 24.92 11.74
N ILE A 345 -8.69 23.65 11.45
CA ILE A 345 -9.97 22.97 11.25
C ILE A 345 -10.12 21.95 12.37
N ARG A 346 -11.18 22.06 13.17
CA ARG A 346 -11.46 21.14 14.27
C ARG A 346 -12.00 19.81 13.77
N VAL A 347 -13.00 19.83 12.89
CA VAL A 347 -13.61 18.62 12.33
C VAL A 347 -13.48 18.65 10.80
N LEU A 348 -12.81 17.64 10.25
CA LEU A 348 -12.68 17.43 8.80
C LEU A 348 -13.47 16.20 8.38
N ILE A 349 -14.39 16.37 7.42
CA ILE A 349 -15.15 15.29 6.80
C ILE A 349 -14.61 15.05 5.39
N SER A 350 -14.24 13.81 5.08
CA SER A 350 -13.80 13.45 3.73
C SER A 350 -13.97 11.95 3.47
N LYS A 351 -13.67 11.55 2.24
CA LYS A 351 -13.67 10.14 1.84
C LYS A 351 -12.24 9.60 1.80
N PRO A 352 -12.00 8.32 2.17
CA PRO A 352 -10.69 7.70 2.05
C PRO A 352 -10.05 7.84 0.67
N LYS A 353 -10.86 7.79 -0.40
CA LYS A 353 -10.39 7.97 -1.78
C LYS A 353 -9.81 9.37 -2.06
N ILE A 354 -10.12 10.39 -1.25
CA ILE A 354 -9.68 11.77 -1.47
C ILE A 354 -8.40 12.05 -0.69
N PHE A 355 -8.38 11.75 0.60
CA PHE A 355 -7.25 12.02 1.50
C PHE A 355 -6.67 10.77 2.18
N GLY A 356 -7.23 9.59 1.89
CA GLY A 356 -6.74 8.32 2.44
C GLY A 356 -5.37 7.90 1.87
N TYR A 357 -4.85 8.61 0.87
CA TYR A 357 -3.54 8.37 0.29
C TYR A 357 -2.64 9.60 0.45
N GLY A 358 -1.43 9.41 0.95
CA GLY A 358 -0.36 10.40 0.97
C GLY A 358 -0.39 11.46 2.08
N MET A 359 -1.54 11.99 2.47
CA MET A 359 -1.65 13.09 3.43
C MET A 359 -1.22 12.70 4.86
N ASN A 360 -0.60 13.65 5.55
CA ASN A 360 -0.13 13.49 6.92
C ASN A 360 -0.94 14.36 7.89
N PHE A 361 -1.74 13.72 8.74
CA PHE A 361 -2.60 14.36 9.74
C PHE A 361 -2.25 13.96 11.19
N GLN A 362 -0.99 13.67 11.46
CA GLN A 362 -0.51 13.16 12.76
C GLN A 362 -0.70 14.09 13.96
N LYS A 363 -1.12 15.34 13.78
CA LYS A 363 -1.53 16.19 14.90
C LYS A 363 -2.89 15.80 15.46
N CYS A 364 -3.78 15.29 14.60
CA CYS A 364 -5.04 14.72 15.00
C CYS A 364 -4.82 13.32 15.56
N HIS A 365 -5.49 12.98 16.65
CA HIS A 365 -5.42 11.67 17.28
C HIS A 365 -6.79 10.99 17.40
N ASN A 366 -7.86 11.62 16.90
CA ASN A 366 -9.20 11.06 16.89
C ASN A 366 -9.67 10.84 15.44
N VAL A 367 -10.08 9.61 15.11
CA VAL A 367 -10.68 9.29 13.82
C VAL A 367 -12.01 8.58 13.99
N ILE A 368 -12.99 8.96 13.18
CA ILE A 368 -14.31 8.34 13.16
C ILE A 368 -14.56 7.81 11.75
N PHE A 369 -14.97 6.55 11.66
CA PHE A 369 -15.46 5.94 10.43
C PHE A 369 -16.99 5.88 10.50
N CYS A 370 -17.65 6.70 9.67
CA CYS A 370 -19.10 6.69 9.51
C CYS A 370 -19.48 5.56 8.53
N GLY A 371 -19.43 4.34 9.02
CA GLY A 371 -19.52 3.13 8.22
C GLY A 371 -18.17 2.64 7.68
N LEU A 372 -18.15 1.38 7.25
CA LEU A 372 -17.00 0.75 6.59
C LEU A 372 -17.37 0.29 5.19
N THR A 373 -16.34 0.00 4.40
CA THR A 373 -16.44 -0.79 3.17
C THR A 373 -15.80 -2.15 3.41
N TYR A 374 -16.00 -3.11 2.49
CA TYR A 374 -15.33 -4.42 2.56
C TYR A 374 -13.82 -4.38 2.32
N SER A 375 -13.25 -3.16 2.11
CA SER A 375 -11.83 -2.95 1.84
C SER A 375 -11.06 -2.68 3.12
N TYR A 376 -10.34 -3.68 3.61
CA TYR A 376 -9.39 -3.50 4.70
C TYR A 376 -8.29 -2.48 4.34
N GLU A 377 -7.83 -2.46 3.10
CA GLU A 377 -6.83 -1.51 2.62
C GLU A 377 -7.28 -0.06 2.80
N ASN A 378 -8.51 0.26 2.36
CA ASN A 378 -9.07 1.61 2.53
C ASN A 378 -9.14 2.02 4.00
N TYR A 379 -9.60 1.10 4.87
CA TYR A 379 -9.63 1.32 6.32
C TYR A 379 -8.23 1.55 6.88
N HIS A 380 -7.30 0.65 6.59
CA HIS A 380 -5.93 0.71 7.08
C HIS A 380 -5.22 1.98 6.62
N GLN A 381 -5.31 2.32 5.35
CA GLN A 381 -4.67 3.53 4.81
C GLN A 381 -5.30 4.82 5.38
N ALA A 382 -6.63 4.86 5.54
CA ALA A 382 -7.33 5.99 6.16
C ALA A 382 -6.91 6.17 7.63
N LEU A 383 -6.80 5.09 8.40
CA LEU A 383 -6.31 5.11 9.78
C LEU A 383 -4.87 5.60 9.86
N ARG A 384 -4.01 5.17 8.93
CA ARG A 384 -2.59 5.54 8.86
C ARG A 384 -2.35 7.01 8.47
N ARG A 385 -3.39 7.81 8.21
CA ARG A 385 -3.25 9.27 8.07
C ARG A 385 -2.95 9.95 9.40
N ILE A 386 -3.47 9.39 10.51
CA ILE A 386 -3.23 9.89 11.86
C ILE A 386 -2.33 8.96 12.69
N TYR A 387 -2.48 7.64 12.56
CA TYR A 387 -1.68 6.64 13.28
C TYR A 387 -0.43 6.27 12.50
N ARG A 388 0.60 7.10 12.62
CA ARG A 388 1.86 6.98 11.90
C ARG A 388 3.04 7.50 12.70
N PHE A 389 4.25 7.24 12.22
CA PHE A 389 5.47 7.77 12.81
C PHE A 389 5.38 9.28 13.06
N GLY A 390 5.79 9.70 14.26
CA GLY A 390 5.70 11.09 14.72
C GLY A 390 4.39 11.43 15.44
N GLN A 391 3.42 10.49 15.54
CA GLN A 391 2.28 10.63 16.45
C GLN A 391 2.76 10.51 17.89
N LYS A 392 2.34 11.44 18.74
CA LYS A 392 2.78 11.52 20.15
C LYS A 392 1.68 11.17 21.15
N GLN A 393 0.44 11.10 20.71
CA GLN A 393 -0.73 10.86 21.55
C GLN A 393 -1.36 9.51 21.21
N ASP A 394 -2.00 8.88 22.19
CA ASP A 394 -2.79 7.68 21.94
C ASP A 394 -3.90 7.99 20.93
N VAL A 395 -4.05 7.11 19.94
CA VAL A 395 -5.00 7.32 18.85
C VAL A 395 -6.28 6.58 19.10
N TYR A 396 -7.39 7.29 19.01
CA TYR A 396 -8.75 6.75 19.16
C TYR A 396 -9.40 6.59 17.80
N SER A 397 -9.77 5.36 17.48
CA SER A 397 -10.45 5.00 16.23
C SER A 397 -11.86 4.51 16.54
N TYR A 398 -12.86 5.27 16.14
CA TYR A 398 -14.27 4.95 16.34
C TYR A 398 -14.84 4.42 15.03
N ILE A 399 -15.38 3.20 15.04
CA ILE A 399 -16.05 2.59 13.90
C ILE A 399 -17.54 2.53 14.23
N VAL A 400 -18.33 3.33 13.53
CA VAL A 400 -19.77 3.46 13.76
C VAL A 400 -20.54 2.70 12.68
N LEU A 401 -21.27 1.65 13.08
CA LEU A 401 -21.99 0.75 12.17
C LEU A 401 -23.40 0.49 12.70
N GLY A 402 -24.34 0.24 11.79
CA GLY A 402 -25.60 -0.39 12.14
C GLY A 402 -25.43 -1.90 12.43
N THR A 403 -26.28 -2.48 13.28
CA THR A 403 -26.23 -3.92 13.59
C THR A 403 -26.34 -4.78 12.35
N THR A 404 -27.06 -4.34 11.32
CA THR A 404 -27.18 -5.00 10.02
C THR A 404 -25.90 -4.99 9.17
N GLU A 405 -24.92 -4.15 9.54
CA GLU A 405 -23.63 -4.02 8.84
C GLU A 405 -22.49 -4.83 9.49
N MET A 406 -22.78 -5.64 10.52
CA MET A 406 -21.78 -6.40 11.28
C MET A 406 -20.89 -7.28 10.39
N HIS A 407 -21.45 -7.90 9.36
CA HIS A 407 -20.75 -8.76 8.41
C HIS A 407 -19.62 -8.04 7.66
N ILE A 408 -19.69 -6.71 7.52
CA ILE A 408 -18.63 -5.89 6.92
C ILE A 408 -17.44 -5.85 7.88
N LEU A 409 -17.70 -5.56 9.15
CA LEU A 409 -16.68 -5.54 10.20
C LEU A 409 -15.98 -6.90 10.31
N GLU A 410 -16.75 -8.00 10.28
CA GLU A 410 -16.20 -9.36 10.27
C GLU A 410 -15.31 -9.62 9.05
N THR A 411 -15.72 -9.17 7.87
CA THR A 411 -14.91 -9.30 6.65
C THR A 411 -13.63 -8.50 6.72
N VAL A 412 -13.70 -7.26 7.23
CA VAL A 412 -12.51 -6.42 7.43
C VAL A 412 -11.56 -7.05 8.45
N ASN A 413 -12.10 -7.58 9.55
CA ASN A 413 -11.31 -8.26 10.58
C ASN A 413 -10.65 -9.54 10.05
N LYS A 414 -11.37 -10.37 9.28
CA LYS A 414 -10.78 -11.55 8.62
C LYS A 414 -9.62 -11.18 7.70
N LYS A 415 -9.74 -10.10 6.94
CA LYS A 415 -8.65 -9.59 6.08
C LYS A 415 -7.48 -9.04 6.90
N LYS A 416 -7.77 -8.36 8.02
CA LYS A 416 -6.76 -7.89 8.99
C LYS A 416 -5.97 -9.06 9.56
N GLU A 417 -6.66 -10.12 10.01
CA GLU A 417 -6.06 -11.36 10.51
C GLU A 417 -5.25 -12.09 9.43
N LEU A 418 -5.77 -12.17 8.20
CA LEU A 418 -5.06 -12.77 7.08
C LEU A 418 -3.73 -12.04 6.83
N GLN A 419 -3.72 -10.72 6.80
CA GLN A 419 -2.48 -9.95 6.65
C GLN A 419 -1.52 -10.15 7.82
N HIS A 420 -2.04 -10.18 9.04
CA HIS A 420 -1.24 -10.45 10.22
C HIS A 420 -0.67 -11.88 10.21
N ASN A 421 -1.46 -12.86 9.80
CA ASN A 421 -1.03 -14.26 9.68
C ASN A 421 -0.05 -14.47 8.53
N LEU A 422 -0.25 -13.82 7.39
CA LEU A 422 0.73 -13.82 6.29
C LEU A 422 2.09 -13.29 6.76
N LYS A 423 2.08 -12.30 7.62
CA LYS A 423 3.27 -11.75 8.25
C LYS A 423 3.89 -12.71 9.27
N ASN A 424 3.07 -13.29 10.17
CA ASN A 424 3.53 -14.22 11.20
C ASN A 424 3.99 -15.56 10.60
N GLN A 425 3.47 -15.96 9.43
CA GLN A 425 3.94 -17.12 8.67
C GLN A 425 5.29 -16.87 7.98
N MET A 426 5.76 -15.61 7.96
CA MET A 426 7.16 -15.35 7.75
C MET A 426 7.92 -15.90 8.96
N ASP A 427 8.17 -17.21 8.91
CA ASP A 427 8.94 -17.97 9.90
C ASP A 427 10.22 -17.20 10.29
N MET A 428 10.66 -17.32 11.54
CA MET A 428 11.94 -16.74 12.01
C MET A 428 13.08 -16.99 11.00
N SER A 429 13.05 -18.13 10.30
CA SER A 429 13.99 -18.45 9.23
C SER A 429 13.95 -17.49 8.03
N VAL A 430 12.81 -16.90 7.71
CA VAL A 430 12.68 -15.90 6.63
C VAL A 430 13.19 -14.55 7.10
N GLN A 431 12.94 -14.19 8.34
CA GLN A 431 13.52 -12.99 8.96
C GLN A 431 15.04 -13.10 9.05
N GLU A 432 15.58 -14.27 9.45
CA GLU A 432 17.03 -14.52 9.42
C GLU A 432 17.62 -14.40 8.02
N ILE A 433 16.94 -14.94 6.99
CA ILE A 433 17.39 -14.82 5.59
C ILE A 433 17.37 -13.36 5.13
N GLN A 434 16.34 -12.62 5.51
CA GLN A 434 16.22 -11.21 5.17
C GLN A 434 17.33 -10.39 5.83
N LEU A 435 17.64 -10.64 7.12
CA LEU A 435 18.76 -10.04 7.83
C LEU A 435 20.09 -10.39 7.20
N LEU A 436 20.36 -11.67 6.92
CA LEU A 436 21.60 -12.13 6.28
C LEU A 436 21.80 -11.50 4.89
N ASN A 437 20.74 -11.39 4.10
CA ASN A 437 20.79 -10.72 2.81
C ASN A 437 21.12 -9.22 2.92
N PHE A 438 20.69 -8.55 4.01
CA PHE A 438 21.04 -7.14 4.26
C PHE A 438 22.49 -6.97 4.76
N GLU A 439 23.01 -7.92 5.52
CA GLU A 439 24.41 -7.93 5.97
C GLU A 439 25.43 -8.30 4.87
N GLY A 440 24.96 -8.53 3.65
CA GLY A 440 25.84 -8.96 2.54
C GLY A 440 26.30 -10.42 2.63
N LYS A 441 25.79 -11.16 3.59
CA LYS A 441 25.97 -12.62 3.69
C LYS A 441 24.92 -13.29 2.82
N GLU A 442 25.16 -13.36 1.50
CA GLU A 442 24.30 -14.11 0.59
C GLU A 442 24.22 -15.56 1.08
N VAL A 443 23.00 -16.01 1.35
CA VAL A 443 22.76 -17.44 1.57
C VAL A 443 22.81 -18.08 0.20
N ASN A 444 24.01 -18.46 -0.20
CA ASN A 444 24.30 -19.28 -1.38
C ASN A 444 23.83 -20.72 -1.17
N GLU A 445 22.61 -20.94 -0.70
CA GLU A 445 21.95 -22.23 -0.87
C GLU A 445 21.46 -22.30 -2.32
N VAL A 446 22.36 -22.70 -3.20
CA VAL A 446 22.05 -23.16 -4.55
C VAL A 446 20.91 -24.17 -4.43
N PHE A 447 19.76 -23.86 -5.02
CA PHE A 447 18.68 -24.82 -5.22
C PHE A 447 19.27 -26.02 -5.96
N GLN A 448 19.61 -27.08 -5.24
CA GLN A 448 19.96 -28.36 -5.84
C GLN A 448 18.64 -29.05 -6.16
N PRO A 449 18.29 -29.21 -7.46
CA PRO A 449 17.14 -30.03 -7.80
C PRO A 449 17.40 -31.42 -7.23
N LYS A 450 16.55 -31.91 -6.33
CA LYS A 450 16.57 -33.30 -5.92
C LYS A 450 16.50 -34.15 -7.18
N LYS A 451 17.51 -34.98 -7.44
CA LYS A 451 17.44 -36.00 -8.49
C LYS A 451 16.18 -36.83 -8.24
N ILE A 452 15.22 -36.71 -9.14
CA ILE A 452 14.09 -37.63 -9.16
C ILE A 452 14.68 -38.93 -9.69
N GLU A 453 14.87 -39.91 -8.82
CA GLU A 453 15.14 -41.27 -9.23
C GLU A 453 13.90 -41.76 -9.94
N ILE A 454 13.98 -41.95 -11.26
CA ILE A 454 12.90 -42.57 -12.03
C ILE A 454 12.85 -44.02 -11.57
N PRO A 455 11.71 -44.50 -11.04
CA PRO A 455 11.60 -45.87 -10.62
C PRO A 455 11.88 -46.82 -11.80
N ASN A 456 12.67 -47.89 -11.59
CA ASN A 456 13.11 -48.85 -12.62
C ASN A 456 12.00 -49.67 -13.29
N PHE A 457 10.72 -49.27 -13.14
CA PHE A 457 9.57 -49.97 -13.74
C PHE A 457 8.87 -49.13 -14.85
N LEU A 458 9.49 -48.06 -15.36
CA LEU A 458 9.06 -47.37 -16.57
C LEU A 458 10.00 -47.65 -17.74
#